data_cd9612da9230db5ef0ad080a4015eccb
#
_entry.id   cd9612da9230db5ef0ad080a4015eccb
#
_cell.length_a   1.000
_cell.length_b   1.000
_cell.length_c   1.000
_cell.angle_alpha   90.00
_cell.angle_beta   90.00
_cell.angle_gamma   90.00
#
_symmetry.space_group_name_H-M   'P 1'
#
loop_
_entity.id
_entity.type
_entity.pdbx_description
1 polymer ?
#
loop_
_entity_poly.entity_id
_entity_poly.type
_entity_poly.pdbx_seq_one_letter_code
_entity_poly.pdbx_strand_id
1 'polypeptide(L)'
;MSVLDKMQPIQILIPSPQKLPVTYVTTAEALASCIYQLEQATEIALDLEFDRDNHSYGFNLCLMQIASATHCYLIDPKADLDITLTFPLLENRAIQKVVHCSSEDLRLLHSLKCYPVNLADTEHYAKLLNYERTSLGAMIQQLFGIELDKKMQKVNWVLRPLKPEQLNYAANDVLYLLPMKAELEKQAAEKNMLPFLQDENNLLSTTIHSFEPKDNFLKKSDLLYLSPYHQFVLNGLFCYRDIMAQQQNKPAHYIMNEETVRHLASNKISYSDWPDIKGIHPVLKSSEGQNKLFEHIKRLNAEANSKKMALKKNKTHASNEDFQTEKAGWELVKASIFTPIQNDISAYFGEHAMRFIFSTATVNTIVQGQLKIGEMNAPYKKMLVKNTAQKLGIDIGEYE
;
A
#
# COMPACT_ATOMS: atom_id res chain seq x y z
N MET A 1 25.85 -35.62 -2.22
CA MET A 1 24.55 -35.09 -2.67
C MET A 1 24.37 -33.77 -1.95
N SER A 2 24.38 -32.66 -2.70
CA SER A 2 24.22 -31.33 -2.14
C SER A 2 22.79 -31.14 -1.57
N VAL A 3 22.61 -30.18 -0.66
CA VAL A 3 21.29 -29.83 -0.12
C VAL A 3 20.30 -29.47 -1.27
N LEU A 4 20.82 -28.95 -2.38
CA LEU A 4 20.07 -28.66 -3.61
C LEU A 4 19.43 -29.91 -4.26
N ASP A 5 20.05 -31.11 -4.13
CA ASP A 5 19.51 -32.36 -4.70
C ASP A 5 18.28 -32.90 -3.94
N LYS A 6 17.98 -32.38 -2.75
CA LYS A 6 16.79 -32.76 -1.95
C LYS A 6 15.60 -31.81 -2.16
N MET A 7 15.82 -30.68 -2.81
CA MET A 7 14.77 -29.73 -3.16
C MET A 7 14.12 -30.20 -4.48
N GLN A 8 12.96 -30.81 -4.42
CA GLN A 8 12.23 -31.15 -5.65
C GLN A 8 11.77 -29.84 -6.34
N PRO A 9 12.29 -29.53 -7.54
CA PRO A 9 11.82 -28.39 -8.30
C PRO A 9 10.35 -28.63 -8.63
N ILE A 10 9.50 -27.66 -8.28
CA ILE A 10 8.11 -27.66 -8.73
C ILE A 10 8.16 -27.43 -10.25
N GLN A 11 7.61 -28.37 -11.04
CA GLN A 11 7.43 -28.14 -12.47
C GLN A 11 6.33 -27.09 -12.65
N ILE A 12 6.75 -25.85 -12.81
CA ILE A 12 5.88 -24.72 -13.12
C ILE A 12 5.85 -24.58 -14.66
N LEU A 13 4.67 -24.67 -15.25
CA LEU A 13 4.44 -24.39 -16.68
C LEU A 13 4.48 -22.87 -16.88
N ILE A 14 5.67 -22.32 -17.12
CA ILE A 14 5.85 -20.89 -17.33
C ILE A 14 5.99 -20.63 -18.83
N PRO A 15 5.13 -19.79 -19.43
CA PRO A 15 5.44 -19.14 -20.69
C PRO A 15 6.43 -18.00 -20.41
N SER A 16 7.68 -18.29 -20.17
CA SER A 16 8.73 -17.30 -19.92
C SER A 16 9.77 -17.36 -21.02
N PRO A 17 10.35 -16.24 -21.45
CA PRO A 17 11.56 -16.26 -22.28
C PRO A 17 12.75 -16.89 -21.52
N GLN A 18 12.68 -17.00 -20.19
CA GLN A 18 13.66 -17.70 -19.35
C GLN A 18 12.95 -18.71 -18.45
N LYS A 19 13.17 -19.99 -18.70
CA LYS A 19 12.74 -21.08 -17.80
C LYS A 19 13.65 -21.12 -16.58
N LEU A 20 13.41 -20.26 -15.60
CA LEU A 20 14.14 -20.32 -14.35
C LEU A 20 13.60 -21.46 -13.47
N PRO A 21 14.48 -22.20 -12.77
CA PRO A 21 14.05 -23.14 -11.75
C PRO A 21 13.35 -22.38 -10.62
N VAL A 22 12.24 -22.94 -10.12
CA VAL A 22 11.47 -22.39 -9.01
C VAL A 22 11.56 -23.32 -7.82
N THR A 23 11.91 -22.77 -6.66
CA THR A 23 11.99 -23.52 -5.40
C THR A 23 11.00 -22.99 -4.40
N TYR A 24 10.13 -23.85 -3.87
CA TYR A 24 9.26 -23.54 -2.74
C TYR A 24 9.99 -23.81 -1.44
N VAL A 25 10.28 -22.75 -0.68
CA VAL A 25 11.12 -22.76 0.51
C VAL A 25 10.25 -22.90 1.75
N THR A 26 10.36 -24.06 2.42
CA THR A 26 9.56 -24.43 3.60
C THR A 26 10.38 -24.98 4.76
N THR A 27 11.72 -24.98 4.66
CA THR A 27 12.62 -25.41 5.73
C THR A 27 13.73 -24.39 5.99
N ALA A 28 14.27 -24.37 7.19
CA ALA A 28 15.34 -23.45 7.57
C ALA A 28 16.62 -23.64 6.73
N GLU A 29 16.95 -24.89 6.39
CA GLU A 29 18.11 -25.21 5.55
C GLU A 29 17.93 -24.70 4.13
N ALA A 30 16.70 -24.83 3.59
CA ALA A 30 16.36 -24.30 2.26
C ALA A 30 16.40 -22.76 2.26
N LEU A 31 15.93 -22.12 3.33
CA LEU A 31 16.00 -20.67 3.48
C LEU A 31 17.45 -20.16 3.54
N ALA A 32 18.31 -20.80 4.33
CA ALA A 32 19.72 -20.45 4.41
C ALA A 32 20.44 -20.60 3.06
N SER A 33 20.17 -21.71 2.33
CA SER A 33 20.70 -21.91 0.98
C SER A 33 20.21 -20.87 -0.01
N CYS A 34 18.92 -20.52 0.05
CA CYS A 34 18.31 -19.48 -0.77
C CYS A 34 18.99 -18.12 -0.55
N ILE A 35 19.13 -17.69 0.71
CA ILE A 35 19.78 -16.41 1.07
C ILE A 35 21.22 -16.38 0.54
N TYR A 36 22.00 -17.43 0.79
CA TYR A 36 23.39 -17.52 0.31
C TYR A 36 23.48 -17.35 -1.22
N GLN A 37 22.56 -17.95 -2.00
CA GLN A 37 22.55 -17.80 -3.46
C GLN A 37 22.15 -16.39 -3.89
N LEU A 38 21.18 -15.79 -3.23
CA LEU A 38 20.68 -14.44 -3.55
C LEU A 38 21.70 -13.35 -3.19
N GLU A 39 22.52 -13.55 -2.17
CA GLU A 39 23.61 -12.63 -1.80
C GLU A 39 24.70 -12.50 -2.88
N GLN A 40 24.78 -13.45 -3.80
CA GLN A 40 25.73 -13.38 -4.94
C GLN A 40 25.21 -12.55 -6.11
N ALA A 41 23.93 -12.14 -6.08
CA ALA A 41 23.33 -11.36 -7.15
C ALA A 41 23.57 -9.85 -6.95
N THR A 42 23.67 -9.11 -8.06
CA THR A 42 23.73 -7.64 -8.04
C THR A 42 22.32 -7.02 -8.05
N GLU A 43 21.33 -7.77 -8.53
CA GLU A 43 19.92 -7.38 -8.54
C GLU A 43 19.03 -8.61 -8.33
N ILE A 44 17.90 -8.39 -7.66
CA ILE A 44 16.88 -9.40 -7.40
C ILE A 44 15.49 -8.78 -7.64
N ALA A 45 14.56 -9.58 -8.15
CA ALA A 45 13.14 -9.23 -8.18
C ALA A 45 12.49 -9.60 -6.85
N LEU A 46 11.56 -8.78 -6.36
CA LEU A 46 10.85 -9.00 -5.09
C LEU A 46 9.36 -8.68 -5.28
N ASP A 47 8.52 -9.56 -4.74
CA ASP A 47 7.08 -9.37 -4.60
C ASP A 47 6.57 -10.05 -3.33
N LEU A 48 5.40 -9.66 -2.82
CA LEU A 48 4.83 -10.20 -1.59
C LEU A 48 3.35 -10.52 -1.76
N GLU A 49 2.92 -11.68 -1.24
CA GLU A 49 1.51 -11.95 -1.01
C GLU A 49 1.19 -11.79 0.49
N PHE A 50 0.08 -11.11 0.78
CA PHE A 50 -0.27 -10.77 2.15
C PHE A 50 -1.78 -10.78 2.42
N ASP A 51 -2.12 -10.87 3.70
CA ASP A 51 -3.47 -10.66 4.21
C ASP A 51 -3.51 -9.38 5.05
N ARG A 52 -4.38 -8.45 4.68
CA ARG A 52 -4.58 -7.20 5.41
C ARG A 52 -6.02 -7.11 5.88
N ASP A 53 -6.27 -7.60 7.10
CA ASP A 53 -7.60 -7.61 7.72
C ASP A 53 -8.71 -8.26 6.87
N ASN A 54 -8.38 -9.22 6.00
CA ASN A 54 -9.36 -9.96 5.20
C ASN A 54 -9.76 -11.29 5.85
N HIS A 55 -8.79 -12.05 6.37
CA HIS A 55 -9.00 -13.39 6.95
C HIS A 55 -8.47 -13.50 8.37
N SER A 56 -7.40 -12.78 8.70
CA SER A 56 -6.80 -12.67 10.03
C SER A 56 -6.64 -11.20 10.43
N TYR A 57 -6.41 -10.95 11.73
CA TYR A 57 -6.18 -9.60 12.23
C TYR A 57 -4.84 -9.05 11.75
N GLY A 58 -4.83 -7.78 11.33
CA GLY A 58 -3.62 -7.04 11.02
C GLY A 58 -3.07 -7.28 9.62
N PHE A 59 -1.80 -6.93 9.45
CA PHE A 59 -1.10 -6.96 8.18
C PHE A 59 -0.08 -8.12 8.21
N ASN A 60 -0.38 -9.21 7.50
CA ASN A 60 0.32 -10.48 7.64
C ASN A 60 0.98 -10.89 6.32
N LEU A 61 2.29 -11.12 6.32
CA LEU A 61 2.99 -11.73 5.21
C LEU A 61 2.55 -13.18 5.04
N CYS A 62 2.18 -13.55 3.82
CA CYS A 62 1.70 -14.89 3.46
C CYS A 62 2.67 -15.65 2.56
N LEU A 63 3.37 -14.95 1.66
CA LEU A 63 4.40 -15.52 0.80
C LEU A 63 5.38 -14.40 0.41
N MET A 64 6.67 -14.71 0.29
CA MET A 64 7.67 -13.80 -0.26
C MET A 64 8.29 -14.43 -1.49
N GLN A 65 8.22 -13.73 -2.60
CA GLN A 65 8.79 -14.16 -3.87
C GLN A 65 10.07 -13.38 -4.13
N ILE A 66 11.17 -14.09 -4.36
CA ILE A 66 12.44 -13.48 -4.76
C ILE A 66 13.02 -14.22 -5.95
N ALA A 67 13.37 -13.49 -7.02
CA ALA A 67 14.05 -14.08 -8.16
C ALA A 67 15.35 -13.35 -8.47
N SER A 68 16.40 -14.12 -8.78
CA SER A 68 17.61 -13.64 -9.43
C SER A 68 17.55 -13.92 -10.94
N ALA A 69 18.60 -13.61 -11.66
CA ALA A 69 18.73 -13.97 -13.06
C ALA A 69 18.74 -15.50 -13.34
N THR A 70 18.96 -16.31 -12.30
CA THR A 70 19.18 -17.76 -12.44
C THR A 70 18.16 -18.62 -11.70
N HIS A 71 17.45 -18.09 -10.70
CA HIS A 71 16.56 -18.87 -9.83
C HIS A 71 15.43 -18.03 -9.23
N CYS A 72 14.27 -18.64 -9.04
CA CYS A 72 13.13 -18.07 -8.33
C CYS A 72 12.87 -18.84 -7.03
N TYR A 73 12.65 -18.12 -5.94
CA TYR A 73 12.35 -18.68 -4.62
C TYR A 73 10.98 -18.17 -4.14
N LEU A 74 10.13 -19.10 -3.73
CA LEU A 74 8.86 -18.82 -3.09
C LEU A 74 9.01 -19.20 -1.61
N ILE A 75 9.22 -18.20 -0.76
CA ILE A 75 9.54 -18.40 0.66
C ILE A 75 8.25 -18.33 1.46
N ASP A 76 7.92 -19.41 2.18
CA ASP A 76 6.68 -19.53 2.94
C ASP A 76 6.86 -19.20 4.43
N PRO A 77 6.50 -17.99 4.90
CA PRO A 77 6.59 -17.65 6.31
C PRO A 77 5.61 -18.44 7.20
N LYS A 78 4.62 -19.11 6.60
CA LYS A 78 3.66 -19.98 7.33
C LYS A 78 4.22 -21.38 7.60
N ALA A 79 5.37 -21.72 7.04
CA ALA A 79 6.09 -22.96 7.32
C ALA A 79 7.02 -22.87 8.56
N ASP A 80 6.72 -21.94 9.48
CA ASP A 80 7.49 -21.70 10.72
C ASP A 80 8.96 -21.31 10.44
N LEU A 81 9.15 -20.49 9.39
CA LEU A 81 10.45 -19.93 9.02
C LEU A 81 10.71 -18.59 9.72
N ASP A 82 11.92 -18.38 10.20
CA ASP A 82 12.35 -17.04 10.62
C ASP A 82 12.61 -16.16 9.39
N ILE A 83 11.57 -15.44 8.95
CA ILE A 83 11.65 -14.57 7.80
C ILE A 83 12.61 -13.39 8.00
N THR A 84 12.96 -13.05 9.26
CA THR A 84 13.88 -11.94 9.55
C THR A 84 15.29 -12.20 9.02
N LEU A 85 15.65 -13.45 8.77
CA LEU A 85 16.89 -13.83 8.12
C LEU A 85 17.03 -13.30 6.69
N THR A 86 15.92 -12.94 6.02
CA THR A 86 15.93 -12.30 4.70
C THR A 86 16.18 -10.79 4.77
N PHE A 87 15.99 -10.15 5.92
CA PHE A 87 16.05 -8.69 6.04
C PHE A 87 17.42 -8.10 5.69
N PRO A 88 18.56 -8.68 6.12
CA PRO A 88 19.87 -8.20 5.70
C PRO A 88 20.06 -8.19 4.18
N LEU A 89 19.49 -9.17 3.45
CA LEU A 89 19.51 -9.20 1.99
C LEU A 89 18.71 -8.04 1.39
N LEU A 90 17.51 -7.77 1.92
CA LEU A 90 16.64 -6.69 1.45
C LEU A 90 17.19 -5.30 1.79
N GLU A 91 17.90 -5.17 2.89
CA GLU A 91 18.55 -3.94 3.36
C GLU A 91 19.97 -3.73 2.80
N ASN A 92 20.48 -4.69 2.02
CA ASN A 92 21.80 -4.58 1.41
C ASN A 92 21.80 -3.57 0.26
N ARG A 93 22.59 -2.51 0.38
CA ARG A 93 22.73 -1.45 -0.65
C ARG A 93 23.43 -1.92 -1.93
N ALA A 94 24.24 -3.00 -1.87
CA ALA A 94 24.95 -3.55 -3.02
C ALA A 94 24.02 -4.34 -3.96
N ILE A 95 22.86 -4.78 -3.48
CA ILE A 95 21.89 -5.56 -4.24
C ILE A 95 20.70 -4.67 -4.55
N GLN A 96 20.36 -4.47 -5.82
CA GLN A 96 19.16 -3.76 -6.21
C GLN A 96 17.93 -4.66 -6.10
N LYS A 97 16.86 -4.17 -5.46
CA LYS A 97 15.57 -4.86 -5.41
C LYS A 97 14.64 -4.25 -6.45
N VAL A 98 14.30 -5.05 -7.44
CA VAL A 98 13.37 -4.70 -8.51
C VAL A 98 11.97 -5.13 -8.11
N VAL A 99 11.05 -4.19 -8.08
CA VAL A 99 9.67 -4.36 -7.63
C VAL A 99 8.70 -3.82 -8.67
N HIS A 100 7.40 -4.06 -8.47
CA HIS A 100 6.35 -3.47 -9.30
C HIS A 100 5.15 -3.03 -8.47
N CYS A 101 4.84 -1.72 -8.44
CA CYS A 101 3.72 -1.17 -7.66
C CYS A 101 3.81 -1.48 -6.15
N SER A 102 5.00 -1.36 -5.60
CA SER A 102 5.43 -1.93 -4.31
C SER A 102 4.97 -1.17 -3.06
N SER A 103 4.08 -0.19 -3.16
CA SER A 103 3.70 0.65 -2.02
C SER A 103 3.16 -0.12 -0.80
N GLU A 104 2.33 -1.15 -1.01
CA GLU A 104 1.79 -1.97 0.08
C GLU A 104 2.82 -2.98 0.58
N ASP A 105 3.69 -3.52 -0.30
CA ASP A 105 4.78 -4.41 0.09
C ASP A 105 5.78 -3.71 1.02
N LEU A 106 6.15 -2.49 0.68
CA LEU A 106 7.02 -1.67 1.53
C LEU A 106 6.35 -1.32 2.86
N ARG A 107 5.04 -1.04 2.86
CA ARG A 107 4.29 -0.87 4.11
C ARG A 107 4.34 -2.12 4.97
N LEU A 108 4.14 -3.30 4.37
CA LEU A 108 4.23 -4.56 5.08
C LEU A 108 5.62 -4.78 5.66
N LEU A 109 6.68 -4.66 4.85
CA LEU A 109 8.07 -4.84 5.30
C LEU A 109 8.44 -3.86 6.41
N HIS A 110 8.06 -2.58 6.30
CA HIS A 110 8.29 -1.59 7.35
C HIS A 110 7.52 -1.93 8.65
N SER A 111 6.33 -2.51 8.55
CA SER A 111 5.59 -2.99 9.73
C SER A 111 6.31 -4.13 10.44
N LEU A 112 7.05 -4.95 9.68
CA LEU A 112 7.91 -6.02 10.19
C LEU A 112 9.29 -5.51 10.62
N LYS A 113 9.57 -4.19 10.54
CA LYS A 113 10.87 -3.56 10.84
C LYS A 113 11.99 -3.92 9.85
N CYS A 114 11.63 -4.29 8.64
CA CYS A 114 12.53 -4.41 7.49
C CYS A 114 12.43 -3.15 6.62
N TYR A 115 13.55 -2.53 6.28
CA TYR A 115 13.61 -1.27 5.53
C TYR A 115 14.44 -1.45 4.25
N PRO A 116 13.86 -2.01 3.18
CA PRO A 116 14.58 -2.26 1.94
C PRO A 116 15.14 -0.97 1.35
N VAL A 117 16.35 -1.07 0.80
CA VAL A 117 17.05 0.04 0.16
C VAL A 117 17.51 -0.36 -1.24
N ASN A 118 17.95 0.60 -2.06
CA ASN A 118 18.33 0.38 -3.46
C ASN A 118 17.18 -0.30 -4.24
N LEU A 119 16.02 0.36 -4.23
CA LEU A 119 14.80 -0.10 -4.87
C LEU A 119 14.67 0.45 -6.30
N ALA A 120 14.08 -0.32 -7.19
CA ALA A 120 13.68 0.09 -8.53
C ALA A 120 12.26 -0.41 -8.81
N ASP A 121 11.28 0.51 -8.94
CA ASP A 121 9.90 0.15 -9.21
C ASP A 121 9.58 0.29 -10.70
N THR A 122 9.36 -0.83 -11.36
CA THR A 122 9.07 -0.89 -12.80
C THR A 122 7.75 -0.23 -13.17
N GLU A 123 6.80 -0.07 -12.24
CA GLU A 123 5.58 0.73 -12.47
C GLU A 123 5.91 2.23 -12.59
N HIS A 124 6.81 2.76 -11.74
CA HIS A 124 7.29 4.14 -11.85
C HIS A 124 7.98 4.38 -13.19
N TYR A 125 8.78 3.42 -13.64
CA TYR A 125 9.45 3.49 -14.95
C TYR A 125 8.42 3.54 -16.09
N ALA A 126 7.43 2.64 -16.06
CA ALA A 126 6.38 2.61 -17.06
C ALA A 126 5.56 3.91 -17.09
N LYS A 127 5.19 4.46 -15.93
CA LYS A 127 4.47 5.74 -15.82
C LYS A 127 5.28 6.88 -16.41
N LEU A 128 6.57 6.95 -16.09
CA LEU A 128 7.46 7.98 -16.57
C LEU A 128 7.68 7.89 -18.10
N LEU A 129 7.69 6.67 -18.65
CA LEU A 129 7.80 6.40 -20.09
C LEU A 129 6.47 6.56 -20.84
N ASN A 130 5.42 7.03 -20.18
CA ASN A 130 4.11 7.31 -20.76
C ASN A 130 3.29 6.07 -21.14
N TYR A 131 3.49 4.94 -20.49
CA TYR A 131 2.60 3.81 -20.68
C TYR A 131 1.20 4.09 -20.11
N GLU A 132 0.15 3.80 -20.87
CA GLU A 132 -1.24 4.00 -20.46
C GLU A 132 -1.67 2.98 -19.38
N ARG A 133 -1.25 1.73 -19.56
CA ARG A 133 -1.61 0.62 -18.69
C ARG A 133 -0.35 0.06 -18.04
N THR A 134 -0.18 0.36 -16.75
CA THR A 134 1.05 0.08 -15.99
C THR A 134 0.94 -1.09 -15.02
N SER A 135 -0.21 -1.79 -14.93
CA SER A 135 -0.30 -3.01 -14.10
C SER A 135 0.66 -4.09 -14.61
N LEU A 136 1.21 -4.92 -13.71
CA LEU A 136 2.19 -5.95 -14.04
C LEU A 136 1.78 -6.79 -15.25
N GLY A 137 0.57 -7.36 -15.24
CA GLY A 137 0.08 -8.15 -16.37
C GLY A 137 -0.05 -7.36 -17.69
N ALA A 138 -0.39 -6.05 -17.62
CA ALA A 138 -0.43 -5.20 -18.81
C ALA A 138 0.97 -4.93 -19.36
N MET A 139 1.95 -4.69 -18.48
CA MET A 139 3.34 -4.49 -18.89
C MET A 139 3.96 -5.75 -19.49
N ILE A 140 3.71 -6.91 -18.89
CA ILE A 140 4.17 -8.20 -19.42
C ILE A 140 3.57 -8.46 -20.81
N GLN A 141 2.27 -8.18 -20.98
CA GLN A 141 1.61 -8.29 -22.28
C GLN A 141 2.21 -7.34 -23.32
N GLN A 142 2.46 -6.09 -22.96
CA GLN A 142 2.98 -5.07 -23.88
C GLN A 142 4.45 -5.32 -24.29
N LEU A 143 5.28 -5.73 -23.32
CA LEU A 143 6.72 -5.90 -23.56
C LEU A 143 7.09 -7.28 -24.10
N PHE A 144 6.36 -8.33 -23.70
CA PHE A 144 6.73 -9.73 -24.00
C PHE A 144 5.67 -10.48 -24.77
N GLY A 145 4.46 -9.92 -24.98
CA GLY A 145 3.36 -10.58 -25.69
C GLY A 145 2.72 -11.72 -24.89
N ILE A 146 2.95 -11.80 -23.58
CA ILE A 146 2.50 -12.88 -22.70
C ILE A 146 1.29 -12.43 -21.90
N GLU A 147 0.23 -13.22 -21.90
CA GLU A 147 -0.95 -12.99 -21.08
C GLU A 147 -0.89 -13.81 -19.78
N LEU A 148 -0.96 -13.13 -18.63
CA LEU A 148 -0.99 -13.77 -17.32
C LEU A 148 -2.42 -13.99 -16.83
N ASP A 149 -2.67 -15.16 -16.21
CA ASP A 149 -3.95 -15.47 -15.57
C ASP A 149 -4.09 -14.69 -14.24
N LYS A 150 -5.13 -13.88 -14.13
CA LYS A 150 -5.40 -13.03 -12.95
C LYS A 150 -6.27 -13.68 -11.88
N LYS A 151 -6.70 -14.95 -12.08
CA LYS A 151 -7.65 -15.62 -11.18
C LYS A 151 -7.15 -15.76 -9.74
N MET A 152 -5.83 -15.81 -9.56
CA MET A 152 -5.22 -16.01 -8.23
C MET A 152 -5.00 -14.71 -7.43
N GLN A 153 -5.16 -13.53 -8.01
CA GLN A 153 -4.91 -12.24 -7.34
C GLN A 153 -5.73 -12.01 -6.07
N LYS A 154 -6.94 -12.59 -5.96
CA LYS A 154 -7.86 -12.39 -4.84
C LYS A 154 -8.12 -13.64 -4.00
N VAL A 155 -7.25 -14.64 -4.10
CA VAL A 155 -7.40 -15.88 -3.32
C VAL A 155 -6.93 -15.67 -1.87
N ASN A 156 -7.37 -16.58 -1.00
CA ASN A 156 -6.92 -16.56 0.39
C ASN A 156 -5.50 -17.15 0.49
N TRP A 157 -4.52 -16.27 0.66
CA TRP A 157 -3.10 -16.62 0.82
C TRP A 157 -2.73 -17.13 2.22
N VAL A 158 -3.65 -17.03 3.19
CA VAL A 158 -3.41 -17.54 4.56
C VAL A 158 -3.50 -19.06 4.62
N LEU A 159 -4.31 -19.67 3.74
CA LEU A 159 -4.56 -21.11 3.74
C LEU A 159 -3.34 -21.92 3.28
N ARG A 160 -3.16 -23.10 3.88
CA ARG A 160 -2.16 -24.11 3.49
C ARG A 160 -2.80 -25.48 3.34
N PRO A 161 -2.27 -26.33 2.43
CA PRO A 161 -1.15 -26.07 1.52
C PRO A 161 -1.54 -25.11 0.39
N LEU A 162 -0.57 -24.36 -0.17
CA LEU A 162 -0.76 -23.59 -1.39
C LEU A 162 -0.96 -24.53 -2.59
N LYS A 163 -1.89 -24.14 -3.47
CA LYS A 163 -2.17 -24.90 -4.69
C LYS A 163 -1.10 -24.64 -5.76
N PRO A 164 -0.86 -25.57 -6.69
CA PRO A 164 0.07 -25.36 -7.81
C PRO A 164 -0.19 -24.07 -8.59
N GLU A 165 -1.47 -23.70 -8.80
CA GLU A 165 -1.87 -22.50 -9.52
C GLU A 165 -1.48 -21.22 -8.76
N GLN A 166 -1.54 -21.24 -7.41
CA GLN A 166 -1.07 -20.13 -6.57
C GLN A 166 0.45 -19.98 -6.65
N LEU A 167 1.19 -21.07 -6.56
CA LEU A 167 2.66 -21.06 -6.69
C LEU A 167 3.10 -20.59 -8.08
N ASN A 168 2.39 -21.00 -9.14
CA ASN A 168 2.61 -20.51 -10.50
C ASN A 168 2.38 -19.00 -10.61
N TYR A 169 1.27 -18.52 -10.07
CA TYR A 169 0.92 -17.11 -10.08
C TYR A 169 2.02 -16.29 -9.37
N ALA A 170 2.37 -16.66 -8.14
CA ALA A 170 3.38 -15.98 -7.33
C ALA A 170 4.77 -15.98 -8.00
N ALA A 171 5.17 -17.06 -8.67
CA ALA A 171 6.42 -17.08 -9.42
C ALA A 171 6.39 -16.11 -10.60
N ASN A 172 5.28 -16.02 -11.33
CA ASN A 172 5.13 -15.12 -12.47
C ASN A 172 5.23 -13.64 -12.07
N ASP A 173 4.84 -13.28 -10.85
CA ASP A 173 4.89 -11.89 -10.41
C ASP A 173 6.34 -11.36 -10.27
N VAL A 174 7.35 -12.24 -10.11
CA VAL A 174 8.77 -11.83 -10.04
C VAL A 174 9.61 -12.20 -11.26
N LEU A 175 9.23 -13.23 -12.02
CA LEU A 175 10.06 -13.76 -13.12
C LEU A 175 10.30 -12.76 -14.27
N TYR A 176 9.39 -11.82 -14.44
CA TYR A 176 9.46 -10.83 -15.51
C TYR A 176 10.04 -9.49 -15.07
N LEU A 177 10.27 -9.26 -13.76
CA LEU A 177 10.65 -7.93 -13.27
C LEU A 177 12.06 -7.52 -13.73
N LEU A 178 13.05 -8.41 -13.66
CA LEU A 178 14.42 -8.09 -14.12
C LEU A 178 14.48 -7.80 -15.63
N PRO A 179 13.95 -8.66 -16.53
CA PRO A 179 13.91 -8.34 -17.96
C PRO A 179 13.04 -7.11 -18.29
N MET A 180 11.94 -6.88 -17.56
CA MET A 180 11.12 -5.67 -17.71
C MET A 180 11.90 -4.42 -17.34
N LYS A 181 12.59 -4.42 -16.19
CA LYS A 181 13.47 -3.30 -15.80
C LYS A 181 14.49 -2.99 -16.88
N ALA A 182 15.20 -4.01 -17.37
CA ALA A 182 16.23 -3.82 -18.40
C ALA A 182 15.67 -3.19 -19.69
N GLU A 183 14.49 -3.62 -20.15
CA GLU A 183 13.84 -3.05 -21.32
C GLU A 183 13.38 -1.60 -21.07
N LEU A 184 12.79 -1.32 -19.90
CA LEU A 184 12.34 0.05 -19.55
C LEU A 184 13.52 1.00 -19.34
N GLU A 185 14.65 0.56 -18.79
CA GLU A 185 15.87 1.36 -18.67
C GLU A 185 16.48 1.68 -20.04
N LYS A 186 16.47 0.73 -20.97
CA LYS A 186 16.88 0.97 -22.35
C LYS A 186 16.02 2.07 -22.99
N GLN A 187 14.71 1.99 -22.90
CA GLN A 187 13.81 3.03 -23.42
C GLN A 187 14.01 4.39 -22.74
N ALA A 188 14.28 4.40 -21.44
CA ALA A 188 14.58 5.62 -20.70
C ALA A 188 15.93 6.24 -21.13
N ALA A 189 16.93 5.41 -21.43
CA ALA A 189 18.21 5.87 -21.95
C ALA A 189 18.06 6.54 -23.31
N GLU A 190 17.27 5.96 -24.22
CA GLU A 190 16.97 6.53 -25.54
C GLU A 190 16.29 7.91 -25.45
N LYS A 191 15.54 8.15 -24.38
CA LYS A 191 14.83 9.41 -24.10
C LYS A 191 15.59 10.36 -23.14
N ASN A 192 16.81 10.03 -22.73
CA ASN A 192 17.60 10.75 -21.74
C ASN A 192 16.89 10.91 -20.36
N MET A 193 16.13 9.92 -19.94
CA MET A 193 15.32 9.94 -18.72
C MET A 193 15.91 9.11 -17.56
N LEU A 194 17.09 8.49 -17.72
CA LEU A 194 17.74 7.71 -16.65
C LEU A 194 17.93 8.50 -15.34
N PRO A 195 18.29 9.80 -15.34
CA PRO A 195 18.38 10.56 -14.10
C PRO A 195 17.03 10.67 -13.38
N PHE A 196 15.90 10.71 -14.11
CA PHE A 196 14.57 10.77 -13.51
C PHE A 196 14.19 9.44 -12.84
N LEU A 197 14.57 8.31 -13.47
CA LEU A 197 14.41 6.99 -12.84
C LEU A 197 15.23 6.89 -11.54
N GLN A 198 16.46 7.43 -11.55
CA GLN A 198 17.30 7.43 -10.34
C GLN A 198 16.68 8.26 -9.21
N ASP A 199 16.08 9.41 -9.52
CA ASP A 199 15.36 10.22 -8.52
C ASP A 199 14.17 9.46 -7.93
N GLU A 200 13.38 8.75 -8.76
CA GLU A 200 12.27 7.91 -8.28
C GLU A 200 12.77 6.74 -7.41
N ASN A 201 13.87 6.08 -7.80
CA ASN A 201 14.48 5.00 -7.01
C ASN A 201 14.99 5.51 -5.65
N ASN A 202 15.61 6.69 -5.64
CA ASN A 202 16.08 7.32 -4.41
C ASN A 202 14.90 7.69 -3.49
N LEU A 203 13.84 8.27 -4.06
CA LEU A 203 12.63 8.60 -3.32
C LEU A 203 12.01 7.36 -2.70
N LEU A 204 11.83 6.29 -3.49
CA LEU A 204 11.25 5.04 -3.03
C LEU A 204 12.10 4.42 -1.89
N SER A 205 13.43 4.39 -2.06
CA SER A 205 14.36 3.81 -1.10
C SER A 205 14.52 4.62 0.20
N THR A 206 14.08 5.88 0.22
CA THR A 206 14.16 6.76 1.40
C THR A 206 12.80 7.00 2.06
N THR A 207 11.72 6.60 1.43
CA THR A 207 10.36 6.73 1.98
C THR A 207 10.14 5.72 3.09
N ILE A 208 9.90 6.20 4.30
CA ILE A 208 9.60 5.37 5.47
C ILE A 208 8.10 5.43 5.78
N HIS A 209 7.47 4.27 5.87
CA HIS A 209 6.09 4.14 6.34
C HIS A 209 6.10 3.89 7.84
N SER A 210 5.54 4.82 8.62
CA SER A 210 5.35 4.64 10.05
C SER A 210 4.12 3.77 10.33
N PHE A 211 4.23 2.92 11.34
CA PHE A 211 3.15 2.08 11.84
C PHE A 211 2.91 2.41 13.31
N GLU A 212 2.13 3.44 13.54
CA GLU A 212 1.63 3.73 14.87
C GLU A 212 0.33 2.94 15.10
N PRO A 213 0.12 2.40 16.32
CA PRO A 213 -1.15 1.81 16.70
C PRO A 213 -2.28 2.80 16.43
N LYS A 214 -3.32 2.34 15.75
CA LYS A 214 -4.45 3.19 15.45
C LYS A 214 -5.31 3.36 16.69
N ASP A 215 -5.35 4.56 17.24
CA ASP A 215 -6.16 4.93 18.40
C ASP A 215 -7.43 5.71 18.01
N ASN A 216 -7.50 6.17 16.76
CA ASN A 216 -8.65 6.88 16.21
C ASN A 216 -9.16 6.20 14.94
N PHE A 217 -10.37 5.67 15.04
CA PHE A 217 -11.07 4.96 13.96
C PHE A 217 -12.17 5.79 13.30
N LEU A 218 -12.38 7.04 13.73
CA LEU A 218 -13.41 7.92 13.19
C LEU A 218 -13.11 8.30 11.74
N LYS A 219 -14.15 8.36 10.94
CA LYS A 219 -14.11 8.87 9.57
C LYS A 219 -14.22 10.40 9.57
N LYS A 220 -13.80 11.04 8.49
CA LYS A 220 -14.00 12.51 8.31
C LYS A 220 -15.47 12.91 8.48
N SER A 221 -16.41 12.08 7.99
CA SER A 221 -17.85 12.28 8.20
C SER A 221 -18.25 12.26 9.67
N ASP A 222 -17.64 11.40 10.50
CA ASP A 222 -17.96 11.34 11.93
C ASP A 222 -17.54 12.62 12.63
N LEU A 223 -16.35 13.15 12.29
CA LEU A 223 -15.87 14.44 12.80
C LEU A 223 -16.76 15.61 12.34
N LEU A 224 -17.34 15.50 11.14
CA LEU A 224 -18.22 16.53 10.58
C LEU A 224 -19.64 16.50 11.14
N TYR A 225 -20.21 15.33 11.43
CA TYR A 225 -21.65 15.20 11.72
C TYR A 225 -21.98 14.78 13.15
N LEU A 226 -21.04 14.17 13.88
CA LEU A 226 -21.28 13.75 15.26
C LEU A 226 -20.86 14.84 16.25
N SER A 227 -21.54 14.90 17.40
CA SER A 227 -21.12 15.74 18.53
C SER A 227 -19.87 15.16 19.20
N PRO A 228 -19.07 15.95 19.93
CA PRO A 228 -17.90 15.46 20.67
C PRO A 228 -18.21 14.24 21.57
N TYR A 229 -19.35 14.24 22.22
CA TYR A 229 -19.82 13.10 23.01
C TYR A 229 -19.94 11.82 22.17
N HIS A 230 -20.66 11.88 21.04
CA HIS A 230 -20.86 10.72 20.18
C HIS A 230 -19.57 10.28 19.46
N GLN A 231 -18.69 11.21 19.12
CA GLN A 231 -17.36 10.88 18.59
C GLN A 231 -16.56 10.07 19.60
N PHE A 232 -16.53 10.49 20.87
CA PHE A 232 -15.80 9.81 21.93
C PHE A 232 -16.33 8.38 22.18
N VAL A 233 -17.66 8.24 22.32
CA VAL A 233 -18.28 6.92 22.55
C VAL A 233 -18.07 6.00 21.35
N LEU A 234 -18.26 6.50 20.12
CA LEU A 234 -18.08 5.73 18.89
C LEU A 234 -16.64 5.27 18.73
N ASN A 235 -15.67 6.16 18.94
CA ASN A 235 -14.26 5.77 18.86
C ASN A 235 -13.89 4.74 19.93
N GLY A 236 -14.35 4.92 21.17
CA GLY A 236 -14.11 3.95 22.23
C GLY A 236 -14.66 2.55 21.92
N LEU A 237 -15.80 2.47 21.24
CA LEU A 237 -16.36 1.19 20.79
C LEU A 237 -15.59 0.60 19.61
N PHE A 238 -15.08 1.40 18.69
CA PHE A 238 -14.18 0.92 17.63
C PHE A 238 -12.86 0.39 18.23
N CYS A 239 -12.27 1.07 19.20
CA CYS A 239 -11.09 0.58 19.93
C CYS A 239 -11.38 -0.74 20.64
N TYR A 240 -12.52 -0.87 21.31
CA TYR A 240 -12.92 -2.14 21.94
C TYR A 240 -13.04 -3.27 20.92
N ARG A 241 -13.71 -3.01 19.79
CA ARG A 241 -13.82 -3.98 18.69
C ARG A 241 -12.47 -4.41 18.16
N ASP A 242 -11.53 -3.48 18.02
CA ASP A 242 -10.17 -3.74 17.53
C ASP A 242 -9.38 -4.62 18.48
N ILE A 243 -9.43 -4.33 19.79
CA ILE A 243 -8.83 -5.18 20.83
C ILE A 243 -9.39 -6.61 20.77
N MET A 244 -10.72 -6.76 20.61
CA MET A 244 -11.35 -8.07 20.50
C MET A 244 -10.93 -8.78 19.19
N ALA A 245 -10.78 -8.04 18.09
CA ALA A 245 -10.31 -8.54 16.81
C ALA A 245 -8.89 -9.13 16.93
N GLN A 246 -8.00 -8.39 17.58
CA GLN A 246 -6.64 -8.83 17.88
C GLN A 246 -6.62 -10.10 18.73
N GLN A 247 -7.38 -10.14 19.83
CA GLN A 247 -7.46 -11.29 20.72
C GLN A 247 -8.00 -12.55 20.05
N GLN A 248 -8.93 -12.40 19.09
CA GLN A 248 -9.53 -13.51 18.36
C GLN A 248 -8.78 -13.84 17.06
N ASN A 249 -7.74 -13.10 16.72
CA ASN A 249 -7.05 -13.15 15.43
C ASN A 249 -8.03 -13.15 14.24
N LYS A 250 -9.01 -12.24 14.28
CA LYS A 250 -10.03 -12.07 13.24
C LYS A 250 -10.13 -10.63 12.81
N PRO A 251 -10.46 -10.35 11.53
CA PRO A 251 -10.76 -8.98 11.09
C PRO A 251 -11.84 -8.34 11.97
N ALA A 252 -11.72 -7.04 12.21
CA ALA A 252 -12.63 -6.33 13.12
C ALA A 252 -14.11 -6.43 12.70
N HIS A 253 -14.40 -6.51 11.39
CA HIS A 253 -15.76 -6.67 10.88
C HIS A 253 -16.37 -8.07 11.15
N TYR A 254 -15.54 -9.10 11.44
CA TYR A 254 -16.01 -10.42 11.91
C TYR A 254 -16.38 -10.41 13.39
N ILE A 255 -15.80 -9.50 14.17
CA ILE A 255 -16.17 -9.33 15.58
C ILE A 255 -17.53 -8.68 15.68
N MET A 256 -17.71 -7.57 14.94
CA MET A 256 -18.95 -6.79 14.91
C MET A 256 -18.88 -5.84 13.71
N ASN A 257 -19.91 -5.79 12.88
CA ASN A 257 -19.94 -4.89 11.73
C ASN A 257 -20.02 -3.41 12.18
N GLU A 258 -19.68 -2.50 11.28
CA GLU A 258 -19.61 -1.07 11.57
C GLU A 258 -20.97 -0.49 11.97
N GLU A 259 -22.05 -0.95 11.34
CA GLU A 259 -23.41 -0.50 11.62
C GLU A 259 -23.83 -0.80 13.05
N THR A 260 -23.54 -2.01 13.52
CA THR A 260 -23.81 -2.41 14.90
C THR A 260 -23.04 -1.55 15.91
N VAL A 261 -21.75 -1.25 15.64
CA VAL A 261 -20.95 -0.33 16.48
C VAL A 261 -21.63 1.03 16.58
N ARG A 262 -22.09 1.58 15.45
CA ARG A 262 -22.78 2.87 15.38
C ARG A 262 -24.12 2.86 16.11
N HIS A 263 -24.86 1.76 16.02
CA HIS A 263 -26.13 1.59 16.75
C HIS A 263 -25.92 1.52 18.26
N LEU A 264 -24.87 0.81 18.72
CA LEU A 264 -24.49 0.80 20.14
C LEU A 264 -24.08 2.20 20.63
N ALA A 265 -23.28 2.92 19.86
CA ALA A 265 -22.84 4.29 20.19
C ALA A 265 -24.00 5.28 20.29
N SER A 266 -25.09 5.04 19.57
CA SER A 266 -26.30 5.88 19.57
C SER A 266 -27.43 5.31 20.46
N ASN A 267 -27.15 4.33 21.30
CA ASN A 267 -28.10 3.66 22.20
C ASN A 267 -29.35 3.07 21.49
N LYS A 268 -29.21 2.66 20.23
CA LYS A 268 -30.27 2.01 19.44
C LYS A 268 -30.37 0.51 19.68
N ILE A 269 -29.38 -0.09 20.34
CA ILE A 269 -29.32 -1.50 20.72
C ILE A 269 -29.17 -1.55 22.24
N SER A 270 -30.13 -2.19 22.92
CA SER A 270 -30.10 -2.41 24.36
C SER A 270 -29.42 -3.74 24.72
N TYR A 271 -29.18 -3.94 26.03
CA TYR A 271 -28.66 -5.20 26.54
C TYR A 271 -29.59 -6.37 26.23
N SER A 272 -30.92 -6.16 26.33
CA SER A 272 -31.92 -7.16 26.02
C SER A 272 -32.00 -7.55 24.53
N ASP A 273 -31.71 -6.63 23.64
CA ASP A 273 -31.77 -6.88 22.20
C ASP A 273 -30.54 -7.63 21.69
N TRP A 274 -29.41 -7.57 22.43
CA TRP A 274 -28.11 -8.06 22.01
C TRP A 274 -28.07 -9.51 21.54
N PRO A 275 -28.74 -10.49 22.20
CA PRO A 275 -28.72 -11.88 21.76
C PRO A 275 -29.24 -12.09 20.33
N ASP A 276 -30.20 -11.27 19.91
CA ASP A 276 -30.86 -11.38 18.60
C ASP A 276 -30.12 -10.69 17.45
N ILE A 277 -29.11 -9.84 17.75
CA ILE A 277 -28.32 -9.14 16.73
C ILE A 277 -27.48 -10.14 15.93
N LYS A 278 -27.66 -10.15 14.61
CA LYS A 278 -26.90 -11.02 13.69
C LYS A 278 -25.50 -10.46 13.39
N GLY A 279 -24.59 -11.35 12.95
CA GLY A 279 -23.25 -10.93 12.53
C GLY A 279 -22.32 -10.51 13.66
N ILE A 280 -22.57 -11.00 14.89
CA ILE A 280 -21.75 -10.78 16.06
C ILE A 280 -20.93 -12.04 16.35
N HIS A 281 -19.63 -11.86 16.58
CA HIS A 281 -18.75 -12.97 16.94
C HIS A 281 -19.22 -13.67 18.24
N PRO A 282 -19.18 -15.02 18.32
CA PRO A 282 -19.66 -15.76 19.48
C PRO A 282 -19.07 -15.29 20.81
N VAL A 283 -17.83 -14.83 20.83
CA VAL A 283 -17.19 -14.32 22.06
C VAL A 283 -17.95 -13.15 22.69
N LEU A 284 -18.58 -12.29 21.89
CA LEU A 284 -19.39 -11.15 22.36
C LEU A 284 -20.85 -11.53 22.67
N LYS A 285 -21.30 -12.70 22.20
CA LYS A 285 -22.63 -13.24 22.48
C LYS A 285 -22.70 -14.10 23.75
N SER A 286 -21.55 -14.53 24.25
CA SER A 286 -21.50 -15.19 25.57
C SER A 286 -21.96 -14.23 26.64
N SER A 287 -22.53 -14.77 27.74
CA SER A 287 -22.98 -13.95 28.90
C SER A 287 -21.84 -13.05 29.42
N GLU A 288 -20.62 -13.57 29.48
CA GLU A 288 -19.45 -12.81 29.91
C GLU A 288 -19.09 -11.70 28.88
N GLY A 289 -19.08 -12.03 27.60
CA GLY A 289 -18.75 -11.06 26.52
C GLY A 289 -19.79 -9.95 26.43
N GLN A 290 -21.07 -10.29 26.55
CA GLN A 290 -22.16 -9.32 26.60
C GLN A 290 -22.01 -8.38 27.82
N ASN A 291 -21.79 -8.91 28.99
CA ASN A 291 -21.59 -8.12 30.20
C ASN A 291 -20.39 -7.17 30.05
N LYS A 292 -19.24 -7.67 29.61
CA LYS A 292 -18.04 -6.85 29.39
C LYS A 292 -18.28 -5.70 28.38
N LEU A 293 -18.98 -5.99 27.29
CA LEU A 293 -19.30 -4.97 26.27
C LEU A 293 -20.19 -3.87 26.86
N PHE A 294 -21.29 -4.23 27.51
CA PHE A 294 -22.23 -3.25 28.04
C PHE A 294 -21.70 -2.47 29.27
N GLU A 295 -20.87 -3.07 30.09
CA GLU A 295 -20.10 -2.35 31.11
C GLU A 295 -19.10 -1.38 30.50
N HIS A 296 -18.46 -1.76 29.38
CA HIS A 296 -17.58 -0.84 28.63
C HIS A 296 -18.35 0.36 28.06
N ILE A 297 -19.53 0.13 27.46
CA ILE A 297 -20.42 1.20 26.96
C ILE A 297 -20.81 2.14 28.12
N LYS A 298 -21.22 1.59 29.25
CA LYS A 298 -21.57 2.37 30.44
C LYS A 298 -20.42 3.23 30.94
N ARG A 299 -19.20 2.67 30.95
CA ARG A 299 -17.98 3.40 31.32
C ARG A 299 -17.67 4.54 30.34
N LEU A 300 -17.76 4.32 29.03
CA LEU A 300 -17.55 5.36 28.01
C LEU A 300 -18.54 6.51 28.18
N ASN A 301 -19.82 6.19 28.37
CA ASN A 301 -20.86 7.20 28.60
C ASN A 301 -20.60 8.01 29.89
N ALA A 302 -20.24 7.33 30.98
CA ALA A 302 -19.91 7.99 32.25
C ALA A 302 -18.68 8.92 32.12
N GLU A 303 -17.65 8.48 31.40
CA GLU A 303 -16.44 9.25 31.15
C GLU A 303 -16.73 10.48 30.26
N ALA A 304 -17.51 10.32 29.18
CA ALA A 304 -17.92 11.44 28.33
C ALA A 304 -18.71 12.50 29.12
N ASN A 305 -19.60 12.06 30.03
CA ASN A 305 -20.35 12.94 30.91
C ASN A 305 -19.45 13.65 31.92
N SER A 306 -18.52 12.94 32.56
CA SER A 306 -17.56 13.53 33.53
C SER A 306 -16.69 14.58 32.88
N LYS A 307 -16.28 14.38 31.62
CA LYS A 307 -15.54 15.34 30.81
C LYS A 307 -16.43 16.48 30.25
N LYS A 308 -17.72 16.50 30.58
CA LYS A 308 -18.70 17.49 30.09
C LYS A 308 -18.69 17.67 28.59
N MET A 309 -18.53 16.56 27.84
CA MET A 309 -18.49 16.61 26.39
C MET A 309 -19.83 17.06 25.81
N ALA A 310 -19.80 17.95 24.84
CA ALA A 310 -21.01 18.52 24.26
C ALA A 310 -21.84 17.45 23.53
N LEU A 311 -23.14 17.36 23.86
CA LEU A 311 -24.11 16.49 23.21
C LEU A 311 -24.58 17.06 21.85
N LYS A 312 -24.45 18.36 21.65
CA LYS A 312 -24.76 19.03 20.39
C LYS A 312 -23.46 19.48 19.72
N LYS A 313 -23.40 19.36 18.42
CA LYS A 313 -22.31 19.89 17.63
C LYS A 313 -22.40 21.40 17.62
N ASN A 314 -21.33 22.11 17.93
CA ASN A 314 -21.22 23.53 17.62
C ASN A 314 -21.25 23.69 16.09
N LYS A 315 -22.18 24.46 15.56
CA LYS A 315 -22.22 24.78 14.13
C LYS A 315 -21.02 25.70 13.81
N THR A 316 -19.87 25.14 13.56
CA THR A 316 -18.81 25.86 12.85
C THR A 316 -19.12 25.79 11.37
N HIS A 317 -19.98 26.70 10.90
CA HIS A 317 -20.08 26.98 9.48
C HIS A 317 -19.02 28.06 9.16
N ALA A 318 -17.91 27.66 8.53
CA ALA A 318 -17.49 28.47 7.39
C ALA A 318 -18.69 28.47 6.44
N SER A 319 -19.14 29.64 6.00
CA SER A 319 -20.33 29.71 5.17
C SER A 319 -20.08 28.93 3.88
N ASN A 320 -21.09 28.25 3.35
CA ASN A 320 -20.98 27.53 2.07
C ASN A 320 -20.53 28.50 0.95
N GLU A 321 -20.80 29.78 1.12
CA GLU A 321 -20.43 30.88 0.22
C GLU A 321 -18.92 31.17 0.27
N ASP A 322 -18.30 31.24 1.46
CA ASP A 322 -16.85 31.46 1.58
C ASP A 322 -16.06 30.33 0.92
N PHE A 323 -16.48 29.07 1.17
CA PHE A 323 -15.84 27.90 0.54
C PHE A 323 -16.03 27.88 -0.99
N GLN A 324 -17.19 28.29 -1.50
CA GLN A 324 -17.44 28.37 -2.95
C GLN A 324 -16.60 29.46 -3.60
N THR A 325 -16.44 30.60 -2.93
CA THR A 325 -15.61 31.73 -3.40
C THR A 325 -14.13 31.32 -3.45
N GLU A 326 -13.63 30.69 -2.38
CA GLU A 326 -12.26 30.20 -2.31
C GLU A 326 -11.98 29.13 -3.39
N LYS A 327 -12.91 28.20 -3.58
CA LYS A 327 -12.84 27.18 -4.62
C LYS A 327 -12.79 27.78 -6.04
N ALA A 328 -13.60 28.82 -6.30
CA ALA A 328 -13.57 29.51 -7.57
C ALA A 328 -12.23 30.20 -7.83
N GLY A 329 -11.60 30.78 -6.79
CA GLY A 329 -10.25 31.32 -6.86
C GLY A 329 -9.22 30.23 -7.22
N TRP A 330 -9.29 29.07 -6.58
CA TRP A 330 -8.41 27.94 -6.91
C TRP A 330 -8.53 27.47 -8.36
N GLU A 331 -9.74 27.41 -8.91
CA GLU A 331 -9.94 27.01 -10.31
C GLU A 331 -9.38 28.03 -11.30
N LEU A 332 -9.44 29.34 -11.00
CA LEU A 332 -8.83 30.38 -11.83
C LEU A 332 -7.28 30.23 -11.82
N VAL A 333 -6.68 30.03 -10.66
CA VAL A 333 -5.22 29.81 -10.53
C VAL A 333 -4.80 28.56 -11.30
N LYS A 334 -5.53 27.46 -11.17
CA LYS A 334 -5.23 26.23 -11.93
C LYS A 334 -5.26 26.50 -13.43
N ALA A 335 -6.30 27.16 -13.92
CA ALA A 335 -6.48 27.43 -15.34
C ALA A 335 -5.39 28.37 -15.92
N SER A 336 -5.01 29.39 -15.16
CA SER A 336 -4.07 30.41 -15.63
C SER A 336 -2.60 30.06 -15.45
N ILE A 337 -2.25 29.32 -14.39
CA ILE A 337 -0.86 29.01 -14.03
C ILE A 337 -0.52 27.55 -14.32
N PHE A 338 -1.26 26.61 -13.72
CA PHE A 338 -0.83 25.22 -13.67
C PHE A 338 -1.26 24.39 -14.88
N THR A 339 -2.41 24.65 -15.48
CA THR A 339 -2.87 23.95 -16.68
C THR A 339 -1.95 24.18 -17.88
N PRO A 340 -1.46 25.40 -18.18
CA PRO A 340 -0.47 25.60 -19.22
C PRO A 340 0.84 24.81 -18.98
N ILE A 341 1.32 24.75 -17.73
CA ILE A 341 2.51 23.98 -17.35
C ILE A 341 2.26 22.48 -17.57
N GLN A 342 1.11 21.95 -17.11
CA GLN A 342 0.74 20.55 -17.36
C GLN A 342 0.65 20.23 -18.86
N ASN A 343 0.09 21.13 -19.66
CA ASN A 343 -0.06 20.94 -21.10
C ASN A 343 1.31 20.89 -21.80
N ASP A 344 2.26 21.75 -21.43
CA ASP A 344 3.62 21.73 -22.01
C ASP A 344 4.37 20.46 -21.61
N ILE A 345 4.31 20.04 -20.34
CA ILE A 345 4.87 18.77 -19.88
C ILE A 345 4.22 17.60 -20.61
N SER A 346 2.89 17.62 -20.79
CA SER A 346 2.16 16.58 -21.51
C SER A 346 2.54 16.53 -23.00
N ALA A 347 2.77 17.66 -23.63
CA ALA A 347 3.20 17.72 -25.03
C ALA A 347 4.59 17.08 -25.25
N TYR A 348 5.46 17.14 -24.25
CA TYR A 348 6.81 16.58 -24.34
C TYR A 348 6.90 15.12 -23.88
N PHE A 349 6.30 14.78 -22.72
CA PHE A 349 6.41 13.46 -22.09
C PHE A 349 5.21 12.54 -22.36
N GLY A 350 4.09 13.10 -22.82
CA GLY A 350 2.82 12.41 -22.95
C GLY A 350 1.91 12.58 -21.73
N GLU A 351 0.61 12.32 -21.92
CA GLU A 351 -0.43 12.58 -20.92
C GLU A 351 -0.27 11.73 -19.67
N HIS A 352 0.06 10.44 -19.83
CA HIS A 352 0.20 9.52 -18.70
C HIS A 352 1.43 9.85 -17.86
N ALA A 353 2.55 10.20 -18.50
CA ALA A 353 3.76 10.66 -17.82
C ALA A 353 3.52 11.99 -17.10
N MET A 354 2.83 12.94 -17.72
CA MET A 354 2.47 14.21 -17.09
C MET A 354 1.67 13.98 -15.80
N ARG A 355 0.70 13.08 -15.80
CA ARG A 355 -0.08 12.74 -14.59
C ARG A 355 0.80 12.16 -13.45
N PHE A 356 1.90 11.49 -13.78
CA PHE A 356 2.87 10.99 -12.80
C PHE A 356 3.85 12.07 -12.36
N ILE A 357 4.29 12.94 -13.27
CA ILE A 357 5.24 14.01 -12.99
C ILE A 357 4.58 15.14 -12.19
N PHE A 358 3.42 15.62 -12.64
CA PHE A 358 2.73 16.80 -12.08
C PHE A 358 1.22 16.62 -12.13
N SER A 359 0.71 15.76 -11.25
CA SER A 359 -0.70 15.38 -11.20
C SER A 359 -1.63 16.53 -10.82
N THR A 360 -2.90 16.43 -11.23
CA THR A 360 -3.96 17.35 -10.76
C THR A 360 -4.09 17.34 -9.23
N ALA A 361 -3.84 16.20 -8.58
CA ALA A 361 -3.84 16.11 -7.11
C ALA A 361 -2.72 16.98 -6.51
N THR A 362 -1.50 16.92 -7.07
CA THR A 362 -0.37 17.75 -6.66
C THR A 362 -0.69 19.24 -6.85
N VAL A 363 -1.25 19.62 -8.01
CA VAL A 363 -1.68 20.99 -8.28
C VAL A 363 -2.71 21.46 -7.26
N ASN A 364 -3.72 20.64 -6.93
CA ASN A 364 -4.71 20.98 -5.91
C ASN A 364 -4.05 21.27 -4.55
N THR A 365 -3.10 20.43 -4.13
CA THR A 365 -2.39 20.60 -2.87
C THR A 365 -1.57 21.88 -2.84
N ILE A 366 -0.95 22.26 -3.97
CA ILE A 366 -0.18 23.51 -4.12
C ILE A 366 -1.10 24.73 -4.05
N VAL A 367 -2.17 24.75 -4.83
CA VAL A 367 -3.12 25.87 -4.88
C VAL A 367 -3.83 26.10 -3.54
N GLN A 368 -4.02 25.05 -2.75
CA GLN A 368 -4.56 25.11 -1.40
C GLN A 368 -3.51 25.53 -0.33
N GLY A 369 -2.28 25.82 -0.72
CA GLY A 369 -1.19 26.20 0.17
C GLY A 369 -0.70 25.09 1.11
N GLN A 370 -1.02 23.83 0.82
CA GLN A 370 -0.63 22.65 1.61
C GLN A 370 0.72 22.05 1.17
N LEU A 371 1.21 22.44 0.01
CA LEU A 371 2.48 22.02 -0.56
C LEU A 371 3.08 23.16 -1.36
N LYS A 372 4.39 23.35 -1.28
CA LYS A 372 5.14 24.23 -2.17
C LYS A 372 5.84 23.45 -3.27
N ILE A 373 6.08 24.07 -4.43
CA ILE A 373 6.81 23.44 -5.54
C ILE A 373 8.20 22.98 -5.09
N GLY A 374 8.87 23.83 -4.25
CA GLY A 374 10.15 23.51 -3.64
C GLY A 374 10.14 22.25 -2.74
N GLU A 375 8.99 21.84 -2.24
CA GLU A 375 8.78 20.69 -1.33
C GLU A 375 8.34 19.41 -2.07
N MET A 376 8.14 19.46 -3.38
CA MET A 376 7.81 18.26 -4.17
C MET A 376 8.90 17.20 -3.98
N ASN A 377 8.49 15.94 -3.86
CA ASN A 377 9.37 14.86 -3.39
C ASN A 377 10.56 14.53 -4.30
N ALA A 378 10.38 14.57 -5.64
CA ALA A 378 11.44 14.21 -6.58
C ALA A 378 12.11 15.46 -7.19
N PRO A 379 13.45 15.57 -7.17
CA PRO A 379 14.18 16.72 -7.72
C PRO A 379 13.82 17.06 -9.17
N TYR A 380 13.74 16.04 -10.04
CA TYR A 380 13.42 16.26 -11.44
C TYR A 380 12.01 16.85 -11.65
N LYS A 381 11.02 16.48 -10.81
CA LYS A 381 9.65 17.04 -10.90
C LYS A 381 9.64 18.54 -10.63
N LYS A 382 10.35 18.97 -9.58
CA LYS A 382 10.56 20.41 -9.28
C LYS A 382 11.19 21.12 -10.44
N MET A 383 12.28 20.55 -10.97
CA MET A 383 13.04 21.12 -12.09
C MET A 383 12.14 21.27 -13.32
N LEU A 384 11.38 20.24 -13.69
CA LEU A 384 10.50 20.28 -14.85
C LEU A 384 9.42 21.36 -14.72
N VAL A 385 8.77 21.47 -13.55
CA VAL A 385 7.74 22.49 -13.29
C VAL A 385 8.34 23.90 -13.40
N LYS A 386 9.49 24.15 -12.75
CA LYS A 386 10.18 25.46 -12.80
C LYS A 386 10.64 25.85 -14.20
N ASN A 387 11.31 24.93 -14.89
CA ASN A 387 11.80 25.19 -16.24
C ASN A 387 10.65 25.44 -17.23
N THR A 388 9.55 24.71 -17.10
CA THR A 388 8.37 24.91 -17.93
C THR A 388 7.70 26.25 -17.62
N ALA A 389 7.56 26.62 -16.36
CA ALA A 389 7.01 27.93 -15.97
C ALA A 389 7.88 29.08 -16.55
N GLN A 390 9.19 28.98 -16.41
CA GLN A 390 10.15 29.95 -16.99
C GLN A 390 10.03 30.03 -18.53
N LYS A 391 9.97 28.88 -19.20
CA LYS A 391 9.79 28.80 -20.67
C LYS A 391 8.52 29.51 -21.16
N LEU A 392 7.43 29.36 -20.38
CA LEU A 392 6.12 29.94 -20.68
C LEU A 392 5.94 31.38 -20.19
N GLY A 393 6.92 31.94 -19.46
CA GLY A 393 6.81 33.26 -18.83
C GLY A 393 5.78 33.35 -17.72
N ILE A 394 5.49 32.21 -17.04
CA ILE A 394 4.51 32.11 -15.96
C ILE A 394 5.22 32.34 -14.63
N ASP A 395 4.76 33.33 -13.86
CA ASP A 395 5.23 33.56 -12.50
C ASP A 395 4.63 32.53 -11.54
N ILE A 396 5.50 31.80 -10.85
CA ILE A 396 5.14 30.79 -9.84
C ILE A 396 5.73 31.12 -8.46
N GLY A 397 6.28 32.33 -8.26
CA GLY A 397 7.00 32.72 -7.04
C GLY A 397 6.16 32.58 -5.77
N GLU A 398 4.85 32.79 -5.83
CA GLU A 398 3.93 32.57 -4.71
C GLU A 398 3.85 31.11 -4.27
N TYR A 399 4.13 30.16 -5.17
CA TYR A 399 3.99 28.72 -4.98
C TYR A 399 5.34 28.01 -4.77
N GLU A 400 6.46 28.72 -4.73
CA GLU A 400 7.82 28.18 -4.49
C GLU A 400 8.14 27.84 -3.04
#